data_bb9baa699783371babcd854e8d0fbad8
#
_entry.id   bb9baa699783371babcd854e8d0fbad8
#
_cell.length_a   1.000
_cell.length_b   1.000
_cell.length_c   1.000
_cell.angle_alpha   90.00
_cell.angle_beta   90.00
_cell.angle_gamma   90.00
#
_symmetry.space_group_name_H-M   'P 1'
#
loop_
_entity.id
_entity.type
_entity.pdbx_description
1 polymer ?
#
loop_
_entity_poly.entity_id
_entity_poly.type
_entity_poly.pdbx_seq_one_letter_code
_entity_poly.pdbx_strand_id
1 'polypeptide(L)' 'ILVAGHTISTYYHGKYEIFHNKSDIMQSNYIDIDCGCSCNNEDCQFAALRLDDMKTFYVK' A
#
# COMPACT_ATOMS: atom_id res chain seq x y z
N ILE A 1 8.97 -12.06 2.87
CA ILE A 1 7.97 -11.04 2.51
C ILE A 1 8.52 -10.13 1.40
N LEU A 2 7.68 -9.79 0.45
CA LEU A 2 8.03 -8.88 -0.63
C LEU A 2 7.22 -7.59 -0.47
N VAL A 3 7.92 -6.47 -0.35
CA VAL A 3 7.31 -5.14 -0.31
C VAL A 3 7.68 -4.44 -1.62
N ALA A 4 6.70 -3.96 -2.36
CA ALA A 4 6.92 -3.40 -3.68
C ALA A 4 6.18 -2.08 -3.85
N GLY A 5 6.61 -1.31 -4.85
CA GLY A 5 5.93 -0.11 -5.32
C GLY A 5 5.74 -0.21 -6.82
N HIS A 6 5.61 0.94 -7.49
CA HIS A 6 5.47 1.06 -8.95
C HIS A 6 4.08 0.71 -9.48
N THR A 7 3.51 -0.45 -9.11
CA THR A 7 2.14 -0.79 -9.52
C THR A 7 1.19 -0.24 -8.47
N ILE A 8 0.35 0.72 -8.87
CA ILE A 8 -0.57 1.38 -7.94
C ILE A 8 -1.56 0.37 -7.35
N SER A 9 -1.83 0.50 -6.05
CA SER A 9 -2.61 -0.48 -5.30
C SER A 9 -4.04 -0.66 -5.83
N THR A 10 -4.60 0.36 -6.50
CA THR A 10 -5.92 0.25 -7.11
C THR A 10 -6.00 -0.85 -8.15
N TYR A 11 -4.87 -1.24 -8.73
CA TYR A 11 -4.82 -2.35 -9.67
C TYR A 11 -5.25 -3.67 -9.00
N TYR A 12 -4.94 -3.82 -7.71
CA TYR A 12 -5.23 -5.05 -6.97
C TYR A 12 -6.61 -5.04 -6.32
N HIS A 13 -7.01 -3.94 -5.66
CA HIS A 13 -8.24 -3.93 -4.87
C HIS A 13 -9.10 -2.67 -5.04
N GLY A 14 -8.77 -1.82 -6.02
CA GLY A 14 -9.58 -0.65 -6.35
C GLY A 14 -9.52 0.47 -5.32
N LYS A 15 -8.58 0.43 -4.39
CA LYS A 15 -8.45 1.42 -3.32
C LYS A 15 -7.05 2.04 -3.33
N TYR A 16 -6.96 3.29 -2.88
CA TYR A 16 -5.67 4.00 -2.71
C TYR A 16 -5.13 3.75 -1.31
N GLU A 17 -5.01 2.49 -0.95
CA GLU A 17 -4.50 2.02 0.34
C GLU A 17 -3.49 0.92 0.11
N ILE A 18 -2.60 0.70 1.08
CA ILE A 18 -1.62 -0.39 0.98
C ILE A 18 -2.36 -1.70 0.74
N PHE A 19 -1.92 -2.41 -0.30
CA PHE A 19 -2.45 -3.74 -0.61
C PHE A 19 -1.60 -4.81 0.07
N HIS A 20 -2.23 -5.78 0.70
CA HIS A 20 -1.54 -6.97 1.22
C HIS A 20 -2.37 -8.20 0.84
N ASN A 21 -1.66 -9.27 0.46
CA ASN A 21 -2.31 -10.41 -0.19
C ASN A 21 -3.04 -11.37 0.76
N LYS A 22 -2.96 -11.13 2.06
CA LYS A 22 -3.74 -11.85 3.06
C LYS A 22 -4.57 -10.86 3.84
N SER A 23 -5.63 -11.32 4.50
CA SER A 23 -6.48 -10.44 5.29
C SER A 23 -5.72 -9.78 6.45
N ASP A 24 -4.72 -10.47 7.00
CA ASP A 24 -3.83 -9.91 8.04
C ASP A 24 -2.51 -9.53 7.40
N ILE A 25 -2.13 -8.26 7.51
CA ILE A 25 -0.89 -7.76 6.93
C ILE A 25 0.34 -8.48 7.49
N MET A 26 0.29 -8.89 8.77
CA MET A 26 1.39 -9.62 9.40
C MET A 26 1.60 -11.01 8.82
N GLN A 27 0.56 -11.57 8.19
CA GLN A 27 0.59 -12.88 7.55
C GLN A 27 0.83 -12.80 6.05
N SER A 28 0.85 -11.58 5.50
CA SER A 28 1.00 -11.39 4.06
C SER A 28 2.45 -11.62 3.63
N ASN A 29 2.64 -12.20 2.46
CA ASN A 29 3.97 -12.36 1.88
C ASN A 29 4.20 -11.43 0.68
N TYR A 30 3.19 -10.66 0.29
CA TYR A 30 3.33 -9.62 -0.73
C TYR A 30 2.55 -8.38 -0.28
N ILE A 31 3.21 -7.24 -0.26
CA ILE A 31 2.63 -5.96 0.14
C ILE A 31 2.99 -4.91 -0.90
N ASP A 32 2.00 -4.19 -1.42
CA ASP A 32 2.20 -3.09 -2.35
C ASP A 32 1.91 -1.78 -1.62
N ILE A 33 2.92 -0.91 -1.53
CA ILE A 33 2.82 0.37 -0.83
C ILE A 33 2.59 1.55 -1.77
N ASP A 34 2.41 1.31 -3.07
CA ASP A 34 2.15 2.38 -4.03
C ASP A 34 0.67 2.74 -4.00
N CYS A 35 0.34 3.79 -3.27
CA CYS A 35 -1.05 4.27 -3.14
C CYS A 35 -1.32 5.46 -4.06
N GLY A 36 -0.49 5.64 -5.09
CA GLY A 36 -0.75 6.63 -6.13
C GLY A 36 -0.28 8.03 -5.82
N CYS A 37 0.77 8.20 -4.99
CA CYS A 37 1.22 9.52 -4.58
C CYS A 37 1.65 10.42 -5.74
N SER A 38 1.96 9.83 -6.90
CA SER A 38 2.36 10.59 -8.08
C SER A 38 1.22 10.87 -9.05
N CYS A 39 0.00 10.40 -8.80
CA CYS A 39 -1.14 10.66 -9.69
C CYS A 39 -1.84 11.96 -9.32
N ASN A 40 -2.71 12.44 -10.21
CA ASN A 40 -3.42 13.71 -10.04
C ASN A 40 -4.82 13.55 -9.45
N ASN A 41 -5.15 12.39 -8.93
CA ASN A 41 -6.45 12.12 -8.35
C ASN A 41 -6.44 12.53 -6.88
N GLU A 42 -7.48 13.23 -6.41
CA GLU A 42 -7.55 13.69 -5.01
C GLU A 42 -7.62 12.54 -4.01
N ASP A 43 -8.01 11.34 -4.46
CA ASP A 43 -8.04 10.15 -3.61
C ASP A 43 -6.67 9.49 -3.45
N CYS A 44 -5.69 9.90 -4.26
CA CYS A 44 -4.34 9.35 -4.19
C CYS A 44 -3.65 9.83 -2.93
N GLN A 45 -2.78 9.01 -2.39
CA GLN A 45 -2.08 9.36 -1.16
C GLN A 45 -0.69 8.74 -1.12
N PHE A 46 0.17 9.32 -0.29
CA PHE A 46 1.48 8.77 0.01
C PHE A 46 1.33 7.79 1.18
N ALA A 47 1.96 6.63 1.07
CA ALA A 47 1.89 5.60 2.09
C ALA A 47 3.28 5.22 2.56
N ALA A 48 3.39 4.89 3.84
CA ALA A 48 4.61 4.36 4.43
C ALA A 48 4.27 3.16 5.29
N LEU A 49 5.19 2.21 5.34
CA LEU A 49 5.02 0.97 6.10
C LEU A 49 6.19 0.82 7.06
N ARG A 50 5.89 0.69 8.36
CA ARG A 50 6.92 0.42 9.35
C ARG A 50 7.06 -1.09 9.51
N LEU A 51 8.25 -1.62 9.16
CA LEU A 51 8.45 -3.07 9.08
C LEU A 51 8.48 -3.76 10.44
N ASP A 52 8.81 -3.04 11.52
CA ASP A 52 8.91 -3.64 12.85
C ASP A 52 7.57 -4.23 13.31
N ASP A 53 6.47 -3.52 13.06
CA ASP A 53 5.13 -3.92 13.51
C ASP A 53 4.10 -3.86 12.40
N MET A 54 4.53 -3.61 11.15
CA MET A 54 3.67 -3.52 9.97
C MET A 54 2.61 -2.41 10.11
N LYS A 55 2.93 -1.36 10.85
CA LYS A 55 2.04 -0.22 10.98
C LYS A 55 2.08 0.62 9.71
N THR A 56 0.90 1.02 9.23
CA THR A 56 0.76 1.79 8.00
C THR A 56 0.48 3.25 8.31
N PHE A 57 1.02 4.15 7.48
CA PHE A 57 0.84 5.59 7.61
C PHE A 57 0.45 6.15 6.24
N TYR A 58 -0.49 7.09 6.21
CA TYR A 58 -0.96 7.69 4.96
C TYR A 58 -0.92 9.21 5.07
N VAL A 59 -0.48 9.86 3.98
CA VAL A 59 -0.47 11.33 3.86
C VAL A 59 -0.98 11.68 2.48
N LYS A 60 -1.97 12.56 2.41
CA LYS A 60 -2.47 13.08 1.14
C LYS A 60 -1.72 14.32 0.69
#